data_6d81b5d2a51e9d5dbb078e01c7bf9e49
#
_entry.id   6d81b5d2a51e9d5dbb078e01c7bf9e49
#
_cell.length_a   1.000
_cell.length_b   1.000
_cell.length_c   1.000
_cell.angle_alpha   90.00
_cell.angle_beta   90.00
_cell.angle_gamma   90.00
#
_symmetry.space_group_name_H-M   'P 1'
#
loop_
_entity.id
_entity.type
_entity.pdbx_description
1 polymer ?
#
loop_
_entity_poly.entity_id
_entity_poly.type
_entity_poly.pdbx_seq_one_letter_code
_entity_poly.pdbx_strand_id
1 'polypeptide(L)'
;MNTPDPMNPLLRHASLPPYADLRPEHVQPAMTEFLGAARAALEHTLSDEVPAEFEAMSAALEVPIERLQRAWGMVRTLNNVANTPDLRAAYNQSLGPMTEFYTQLGADERLYAKYKAVASGGEALTPARQRVLANTLRDFVLSG
;
A
#
# COMPACT_ATOMS: atom_id res chain seq x y z
N MET A 1 -18.34 -3.74 11.13
CA MET A 1 -17.40 -2.76 10.58
C MET A 1 -16.70 -2.08 11.74
N ASN A 2 -15.40 -2.34 11.88
CA ASN A 2 -14.66 -1.69 12.96
C ASN A 2 -14.40 -0.23 12.58
N THR A 3 -14.93 0.67 13.40
CA THR A 3 -14.60 2.09 13.27
C THR A 3 -13.12 2.28 13.61
N PRO A 4 -12.34 3.01 12.78
CA PRO A 4 -10.94 3.28 13.10
C PRO A 4 -10.81 3.89 14.48
N ASP A 5 -9.89 3.39 15.29
CA ASP A 5 -9.59 3.98 16.59
C ASP A 5 -8.91 5.34 16.37
N PRO A 6 -9.59 6.48 16.64
CA PRO A 6 -9.00 7.79 16.41
C PRO A 6 -7.82 8.08 17.33
N MET A 7 -7.63 7.26 18.38
CA MET A 7 -6.50 7.37 19.29
C MET A 7 -5.25 6.66 18.80
N ASN A 8 -5.36 5.79 17.77
CA ASN A 8 -4.21 5.09 17.21
C ASN A 8 -3.34 6.05 16.39
N PRO A 9 -2.10 6.33 16.82
CA PRO A 9 -1.24 7.30 16.14
C PRO A 9 -0.92 6.96 14.69
N LEU A 10 -0.90 5.67 14.33
CA LEU A 10 -0.61 5.22 12.95
C LEU A 10 -1.75 5.57 11.99
N LEU A 11 -2.96 5.73 12.50
CA LEU A 11 -4.14 6.06 11.69
C LEU A 11 -4.31 7.57 11.49
N ARG A 12 -3.50 8.39 12.15
CA ARG A 12 -3.57 9.85 12.04
C ARG A 12 -2.84 10.35 10.80
N HIS A 13 -3.44 11.32 10.14
CA HIS A 13 -2.81 12.08 9.07
C HIS A 13 -2.00 13.24 9.66
N ALA A 14 -0.83 12.95 10.20
CA ALA A 14 0.05 13.98 10.75
C ALA A 14 1.19 14.26 9.78
N SER A 15 1.60 15.53 9.68
CA SER A 15 2.75 15.94 8.88
C SER A 15 4.07 15.42 9.47
N LEU A 16 4.13 15.21 10.79
CA LEU A 16 5.27 14.61 11.48
C LEU A 16 4.86 13.23 12.03
N PRO A 17 5.74 12.20 11.90
CA PRO A 17 5.44 10.89 12.47
C PRO A 17 5.30 10.96 14.00
N PRO A 18 4.18 10.46 14.57
CA PRO A 18 3.93 10.54 16.02
C PRO A 18 4.63 9.41 16.78
N TYR A 19 5.94 9.30 16.67
CA TYR A 19 6.71 8.22 17.29
C TYR A 19 6.59 8.18 18.80
N ALA A 20 6.46 9.33 19.46
CA ALA A 20 6.35 9.41 20.91
C ALA A 20 5.08 8.76 21.48
N ASP A 21 4.01 8.76 20.67
CA ASP A 21 2.72 8.20 21.05
C ASP A 21 2.53 6.75 20.60
N LEU A 22 3.41 6.25 19.74
CA LEU A 22 3.27 4.94 19.15
C LEU A 22 3.72 3.83 20.11
N ARG A 23 2.83 2.87 20.35
CA ARG A 23 3.04 1.73 21.26
C ARG A 23 2.85 0.41 20.51
N PRO A 24 3.40 -0.71 21.03
CA PRO A 24 3.25 -2.03 20.37
C PRO A 24 1.80 -2.43 20.09
N GLU A 25 0.87 -2.12 21.01
CA GLU A 25 -0.54 -2.44 20.85
C GLU A 25 -1.25 -1.67 19.73
N HIS A 26 -0.66 -0.60 19.23
CA HIS A 26 -1.20 0.16 18.09
C HIS A 26 -0.90 -0.47 16.73
N VAL A 27 0.14 -1.31 16.64
CA VAL A 27 0.68 -1.80 15.37
C VAL A 27 -0.31 -2.71 14.65
N GLN A 28 -0.73 -3.80 15.27
CA GLN A 28 -1.57 -4.80 14.62
C GLN A 28 -2.92 -4.25 14.16
N PRO A 29 -3.67 -3.50 14.99
CA PRO A 29 -4.95 -2.92 14.54
C PRO A 29 -4.79 -1.96 13.37
N ALA A 30 -3.77 -1.11 13.40
CA ALA A 30 -3.51 -0.17 12.31
C ALA A 30 -3.12 -0.88 11.01
N MET A 31 -2.22 -1.86 11.09
CA MET A 31 -1.78 -2.61 9.90
C MET A 31 -2.91 -3.42 9.31
N THR A 32 -3.77 -4.03 10.13
CA THR A 32 -4.97 -4.74 9.67
C THR A 32 -5.90 -3.80 8.88
N GLU A 33 -6.11 -2.61 9.37
CA GLU A 33 -6.96 -1.61 8.71
C GLU A 33 -6.35 -1.12 7.39
N PHE A 34 -5.07 -0.75 7.38
CA PHE A 34 -4.41 -0.29 6.16
C PHE A 34 -4.30 -1.39 5.11
N LEU A 35 -4.03 -2.64 5.51
CA LEU A 35 -4.02 -3.78 4.60
C LEU A 35 -5.41 -4.04 4.02
N GLY A 36 -6.45 -3.96 4.85
CA GLY A 36 -7.84 -4.10 4.40
C GLY A 36 -8.21 -3.02 3.39
N ALA A 37 -7.85 -1.77 3.65
CA ALA A 37 -8.07 -0.66 2.74
C ALA A 37 -7.30 -0.83 1.41
N ALA A 38 -6.06 -1.30 1.47
CA ALA A 38 -5.24 -1.54 0.28
C ALA A 38 -5.82 -2.68 -0.58
N ARG A 39 -6.26 -3.77 0.04
CA ARG A 39 -6.93 -4.87 -0.67
C ARG A 39 -8.24 -4.42 -1.32
N ALA A 40 -9.05 -3.66 -0.60
CA ALA A 40 -10.29 -3.09 -1.14
C ALA A 40 -10.02 -2.14 -2.31
N ALA A 41 -8.98 -1.32 -2.21
CA ALA A 41 -8.56 -0.42 -3.26
C ALA A 41 -8.08 -1.19 -4.51
N LEU A 42 -7.38 -2.30 -4.36
CA LEU A 42 -6.99 -3.16 -5.47
C LEU A 42 -8.23 -3.71 -6.20
N GLU A 43 -9.18 -4.28 -5.48
CA GLU A 43 -10.40 -4.81 -6.09
C GLU A 43 -11.23 -3.70 -6.77
N HIS A 44 -11.32 -2.53 -6.15
CA HIS A 44 -11.98 -1.38 -6.76
C HIS A 44 -11.28 -0.94 -8.06
N THR A 45 -9.95 -0.85 -8.04
CA THR A 45 -9.15 -0.49 -9.22
C THR A 45 -9.34 -1.48 -10.37
N LEU A 46 -9.57 -2.75 -10.04
CA LEU A 46 -9.80 -3.81 -11.04
C LEU A 46 -11.26 -3.85 -11.54
N SER A 47 -12.17 -3.14 -10.89
CA SER A 47 -13.57 -3.06 -11.31
C SER A 47 -13.76 -2.13 -12.51
N ASP A 48 -14.93 -2.24 -13.14
CA ASP A 48 -15.29 -1.37 -14.26
C ASP A 48 -15.55 0.09 -13.83
N GLU A 49 -15.68 0.36 -12.54
CA GLU A 49 -15.85 1.72 -12.00
C GLU A 49 -14.60 2.58 -12.18
N VAL A 50 -13.44 1.95 -12.28
CA VAL A 50 -12.17 2.65 -12.54
C VAL A 50 -11.76 2.38 -13.99
N PRO A 51 -11.75 3.40 -14.86
CA PRO A 51 -11.33 3.20 -16.23
C PRO A 51 -9.84 2.85 -16.33
N ALA A 52 -9.45 2.19 -17.43
CA ALA A 52 -8.04 1.89 -17.72
C ALA A 52 -7.32 3.14 -18.21
N GLU A 53 -7.16 4.10 -17.32
CA GLU A 53 -6.49 5.37 -17.52
C GLU A 53 -5.48 5.58 -16.40
N PHE A 54 -4.33 6.15 -16.72
CA PHE A 54 -3.22 6.31 -15.78
C PHE A 54 -3.65 7.02 -14.50
N GLU A 55 -4.29 8.19 -14.64
CA GLU A 55 -4.66 9.02 -13.49
C GLU A 55 -5.75 8.37 -12.63
N ALA A 56 -6.76 7.76 -13.25
CA ALA A 56 -7.83 7.09 -12.53
C ALA A 56 -7.31 5.90 -11.71
N MET A 57 -6.44 5.08 -12.31
CA MET A 57 -5.83 3.94 -11.62
C MET A 57 -4.88 4.39 -10.51
N SER A 58 -4.08 5.42 -10.75
CA SER A 58 -3.18 5.97 -9.73
C SER A 58 -3.95 6.51 -8.53
N ALA A 59 -5.02 7.27 -8.76
CA ALA A 59 -5.84 7.81 -7.68
C ALA A 59 -6.51 6.71 -6.86
N ALA A 60 -6.98 5.63 -7.51
CA ALA A 60 -7.69 4.54 -6.83
C ALA A 60 -6.75 3.62 -6.04
N LEU A 61 -5.54 3.36 -6.53
CA LEU A 61 -4.63 2.35 -5.98
C LEU A 61 -3.47 2.94 -5.18
N GLU A 62 -2.82 3.98 -5.67
CA GLU A 62 -1.58 4.47 -5.07
C GLU A 62 -1.78 5.11 -3.69
N VAL A 63 -2.87 5.86 -3.50
CA VAL A 63 -3.11 6.55 -2.23
C VAL A 63 -3.25 5.58 -1.05
N PRO A 64 -4.08 4.51 -1.12
CA PRO A 64 -4.14 3.53 -0.03
C PRO A 64 -2.83 2.77 0.18
N ILE A 65 -2.10 2.45 -0.89
CA ILE A 65 -0.80 1.77 -0.79
C ILE A 65 0.22 2.68 -0.14
N GLU A 66 0.27 3.95 -0.50
CA GLU A 66 1.18 4.93 0.10
C GLU A 66 0.92 5.08 1.61
N ARG A 67 -0.35 5.13 2.03
CA ARG A 67 -0.71 5.16 3.44
C ARG A 67 -0.21 3.93 4.19
N LEU A 68 -0.39 2.76 3.58
CA LEU A 68 0.12 1.49 4.13
C LEU A 68 1.65 1.52 4.27
N GLN A 69 2.36 1.94 3.23
CA GLN A 69 3.82 2.03 3.23
C GLN A 69 4.33 3.00 4.28
N ARG A 70 3.67 4.13 4.42
CA ARG A 70 4.03 5.14 5.43
C ARG A 70 3.87 4.59 6.84
N ALA A 71 2.75 3.96 7.15
CA ALA A 71 2.50 3.36 8.46
C ALA A 71 3.51 2.25 8.75
N TRP A 72 3.77 1.38 7.78
CA TRP A 72 4.74 0.30 7.92
C TRP A 72 6.16 0.83 8.11
N GLY A 73 6.54 1.88 7.38
CA GLY A 73 7.83 2.56 7.54
C GLY A 73 8.02 3.10 8.95
N MET A 74 6.99 3.67 9.56
CA MET A 74 7.02 4.14 10.94
C MET A 74 7.23 3.00 11.93
N VAL A 75 6.51 1.91 11.77
CA VAL A 75 6.65 0.71 12.61
C VAL A 75 8.06 0.13 12.51
N ARG A 76 8.58 0.00 11.30
CA ARG A 76 9.92 -0.51 11.05
C ARG A 76 10.99 0.37 11.67
N THR A 77 10.88 1.68 11.51
CA THR A 77 11.82 2.64 12.10
C THR A 77 11.81 2.54 13.62
N LEU A 78 10.63 2.52 14.22
CA LEU A 78 10.50 2.42 15.68
C LEU A 78 11.07 1.10 16.21
N ASN A 79 10.80 -0.01 15.52
CA ASN A 79 11.34 -1.32 15.87
C ASN A 79 12.88 -1.32 15.86
N ASN A 80 13.49 -0.66 14.87
CA ASN A 80 14.95 -0.57 14.76
C ASN A 80 15.57 0.30 15.86
N VAL A 81 14.88 1.36 16.26
CA VAL A 81 15.40 2.32 17.25
C VAL A 81 15.11 1.87 18.68
N ALA A 82 13.88 1.51 18.98
CA ALA A 82 13.48 1.13 20.35
C ALA A 82 13.81 -0.32 20.69
N ASN A 83 13.68 -1.23 19.74
CA ASN A 83 14.08 -2.64 19.84
C ASN A 83 13.57 -3.36 21.11
N THR A 84 12.34 -3.09 21.54
CA THR A 84 11.74 -3.79 22.68
C THR A 84 11.18 -5.15 22.25
N PRO A 85 11.09 -6.17 23.16
CA PRO A 85 10.50 -7.45 22.83
C PRO A 85 9.06 -7.36 22.34
N ASP A 86 8.24 -6.52 22.96
CA ASP A 86 6.83 -6.36 22.59
C ASP A 86 6.66 -5.72 21.21
N LEU A 87 7.48 -4.71 20.91
CA LEU A 87 7.45 -4.05 19.61
C LEU A 87 7.95 -5.00 18.50
N ARG A 88 8.99 -5.77 18.79
CA ARG A 88 9.51 -6.78 17.86
C ARG A 88 8.47 -7.85 17.56
N ALA A 89 7.73 -8.32 18.57
CA ALA A 89 6.65 -9.27 18.39
C ALA A 89 5.53 -8.69 17.51
N ALA A 90 5.12 -7.45 17.77
CA ALA A 90 4.10 -6.76 16.97
C ALA A 90 4.55 -6.57 15.51
N TYR A 91 5.81 -6.18 15.29
CA TYR A 91 6.42 -6.07 13.97
C TYR A 91 6.39 -7.42 13.23
N ASN A 92 6.86 -8.48 13.88
CA ASN A 92 6.93 -9.82 13.27
C ASN A 92 5.54 -10.38 12.93
N GLN A 93 4.54 -10.11 13.76
CA GLN A 93 3.16 -10.52 13.49
C GLN A 93 2.57 -9.84 12.24
N SER A 94 2.98 -8.61 11.97
CA SER A 94 2.50 -7.85 10.82
C SER A 94 3.33 -8.09 9.55
N LEU A 95 4.55 -8.58 9.68
CA LEU A 95 5.47 -8.77 8.54
C LEU A 95 4.94 -9.78 7.53
N GLY A 96 4.40 -10.92 7.99
CA GLY A 96 3.84 -11.95 7.11
C GLY A 96 2.71 -11.42 6.23
N PRO A 97 1.65 -10.85 6.81
CA PRO A 97 0.56 -10.24 6.04
C PRO A 97 1.00 -9.15 5.08
N MET A 98 1.98 -8.32 5.47
CA MET A 98 2.54 -7.30 4.59
C MET A 98 3.25 -7.91 3.39
N THR A 99 4.10 -8.90 3.62
CA THR A 99 4.83 -9.61 2.57
C THR A 99 3.86 -10.32 1.62
N GLU A 100 2.85 -10.98 2.16
CA GLU A 100 1.81 -11.65 1.37
C GLU A 100 1.08 -10.66 0.47
N PHE A 101 0.66 -9.51 1.01
CA PHE A 101 -0.04 -8.49 0.22
C PHE A 101 0.81 -8.00 -0.96
N TYR A 102 2.08 -7.65 -0.72
CA TYR A 102 2.95 -7.16 -1.79
C TYR A 102 3.30 -8.23 -2.82
N THR A 103 3.44 -9.48 -2.39
CA THR A 103 3.65 -10.60 -3.31
C THR A 103 2.43 -10.81 -4.22
N GLN A 104 1.24 -10.78 -3.65
CA GLN A 104 -0.01 -10.89 -4.42
C GLN A 104 -0.19 -9.72 -5.36
N LEU A 105 0.09 -8.51 -4.91
CA LEU A 105 -0.02 -7.30 -5.73
C LEU A 105 0.90 -7.37 -6.95
N GLY A 106 2.15 -7.78 -6.76
CA GLY A 106 3.14 -7.91 -7.84
C GLY A 106 2.88 -9.05 -8.80
N ALA A 107 2.06 -10.04 -8.41
CA ALA A 107 1.72 -11.20 -9.22
C ALA A 107 0.28 -11.16 -9.78
N ASP A 108 -0.47 -10.09 -9.55
CA ASP A 108 -1.87 -10.01 -9.99
C ASP A 108 -1.95 -9.78 -11.50
N GLU A 109 -2.30 -10.83 -12.23
CA GLU A 109 -2.41 -10.79 -13.68
C GLU A 109 -3.50 -9.83 -14.17
N ARG A 110 -4.56 -9.64 -13.38
CA ARG A 110 -5.65 -8.71 -13.71
C ARG A 110 -5.16 -7.27 -13.69
N LEU A 111 -4.33 -6.92 -12.71
CA LEU A 111 -3.73 -5.60 -12.59
C LEU A 111 -2.74 -5.35 -13.72
N TYR A 112 -1.91 -6.35 -14.03
CA TYR A 112 -1.01 -6.29 -15.17
C TYR A 112 -1.75 -6.03 -16.49
N ALA A 113 -2.83 -6.79 -16.74
CA ALA A 113 -3.64 -6.62 -17.94
C ALA A 113 -4.24 -5.21 -18.04
N LYS A 114 -4.70 -4.66 -16.91
CA LYS A 114 -5.27 -3.32 -16.87
C LYS A 114 -4.22 -2.24 -17.14
N TYR A 115 -3.01 -2.35 -16.59
CA TYR A 115 -1.90 -1.46 -16.93
C TYR A 115 -1.47 -1.57 -18.39
N LYS A 116 -1.49 -2.78 -18.97
CA LYS A 116 -1.25 -2.95 -20.41
C LYS A 116 -2.31 -2.23 -21.24
N ALA A 117 -3.56 -2.26 -20.82
CA ALA A 117 -4.63 -1.52 -21.48
C ALA A 117 -4.40 -0.01 -21.44
N VAL A 118 -3.87 0.52 -20.35
CA VAL A 118 -3.46 1.93 -20.27
C VAL A 118 -2.39 2.24 -21.31
N ALA A 119 -1.37 1.39 -21.42
CA ALA A 119 -0.28 1.58 -22.38
C ALA A 119 -0.75 1.54 -23.84
N SER A 120 -1.77 0.73 -24.13
CA SER A 120 -2.32 0.54 -25.48
C SER A 120 -3.49 1.47 -25.81
N GLY A 121 -4.02 2.20 -24.83
CA GLY A 121 -5.30 2.91 -24.92
C GLY A 121 -5.27 4.25 -25.65
N GLY A 122 -4.12 4.70 -26.15
CA GLY A 122 -4.03 5.96 -26.90
C GLY A 122 -4.09 7.21 -26.02
N GLU A 123 -4.06 7.08 -24.70
CA GLU A 123 -3.98 8.20 -23.79
C GLU A 123 -2.66 8.95 -23.99
N ALA A 124 -2.73 10.29 -24.05
CA ALA A 124 -1.54 11.14 -24.21
C ALA A 124 -0.81 11.26 -22.84
N LEU A 125 0.13 10.35 -22.60
CA LEU A 125 0.92 10.36 -21.36
C LEU A 125 2.14 11.26 -21.49
N THR A 126 2.46 11.98 -20.39
CA THR A 126 3.73 12.70 -20.29
C THR A 126 4.91 11.71 -20.31
N PRO A 127 6.13 12.14 -20.72
CA PRO A 127 7.31 11.26 -20.66
C PRO A 127 7.54 10.63 -19.28
N ALA A 128 7.29 11.38 -18.20
CA ALA A 128 7.41 10.88 -16.84
C ALA A 128 6.41 9.75 -16.55
N ARG A 129 5.15 9.92 -16.95
CA ARG A 129 4.11 8.90 -16.77
C ARG A 129 4.37 7.66 -17.64
N GLN A 130 4.86 7.84 -18.86
CA GLN A 130 5.29 6.74 -19.73
C GLN A 130 6.38 5.89 -19.07
N ARG A 131 7.34 6.53 -18.42
CA ARG A 131 8.43 5.86 -17.71
C ARG A 131 7.92 5.08 -16.51
N VAL A 132 7.04 5.69 -15.70
CA VAL A 132 6.42 5.02 -14.55
C VAL A 132 5.67 3.78 -15.00
N LEU A 133 4.85 3.90 -16.05
CA LEU A 133 4.07 2.80 -16.59
C LEU A 133 4.97 1.67 -17.12
N ALA A 134 6.03 2.01 -17.86
CA ALA A 134 6.99 1.04 -18.38
C ALA A 134 7.70 0.30 -17.25
N ASN A 135 8.09 1.00 -16.19
CA ASN A 135 8.70 0.38 -15.02
C ASN A 135 7.73 -0.55 -14.29
N THR A 136 6.48 -0.13 -14.12
CA THR A 136 5.43 -0.95 -13.50
C THR A 136 5.22 -2.25 -14.26
N LEU A 137 5.09 -2.19 -15.58
CA LEU A 137 4.91 -3.37 -16.43
C LEU A 137 6.12 -4.30 -16.36
N ARG A 138 7.33 -3.75 -16.35
CA ARG A 138 8.56 -4.52 -16.22
C ARG A 138 8.63 -5.25 -14.88
N ASP A 139 8.24 -4.57 -13.79
CA ASP A 139 8.26 -5.14 -12.45
C ASP A 139 7.32 -6.35 -12.34
N PHE A 140 6.14 -6.30 -12.98
CA PHE A 140 5.25 -7.45 -13.05
C PHE A 140 5.90 -8.65 -13.75
N VAL A 141 6.58 -8.42 -14.85
CA VAL A 141 7.27 -9.48 -15.60
C VAL A 141 8.39 -10.11 -14.77
N LEU A 142 9.14 -9.28 -14.04
CA LEU A 142 10.25 -9.76 -13.21
C LEU A 142 9.78 -10.45 -11.92
N SER A 143 8.58 -10.14 -11.43
CA SER A 143 8.02 -10.75 -10.22
C SER A 143 7.29 -12.07 -10.50
N GLY A 144 6.87 -12.29 -11.73
CA GLY A 144 6.21 -13.51 -12.20
C GLY A 144 7.21 -14.53 -12.67
#